data_d14f22b85969bdcb35e272f0d933e0fd
#
_entry.id   d14f22b85969bdcb35e272f0d933e0fd
#
_cell.length_a   1.000
_cell.length_b   1.000
_cell.length_c   1.000
_cell.angle_alpha   90.00
_cell.angle_beta   90.00
_cell.angle_gamma   90.00
#
_symmetry.space_group_name_H-M   'P 1'
#
loop_
_entity.id
_entity.type
_entity.pdbx_description
1 polymer ?
#
loop_
_entity_poly.entity_id
_entity_poly.type
_entity_poly.pdbx_seq_one_letter_code
_entity_poly.pdbx_strand_id
1 'polypeptide(L)'
;MNKRFETPSSPFTHCGASTQRIMLDVILALLPATVAAIVIFGTKALVPILSCVIAAVVSEFLFNVITHRKQSIGDLSAVVTGLLLGLNLSTNVPIWQCVLGSVFAIVFVKCLFGGLGHNFANPAITARVFLLVSFAEVAGGAMPKGVDLVTSATPLEVLANGGEGLPSLLDMFLGVRGGAVGETCVIALLIGFAYLVIRRVIRWYVPAIFVGSVFVLYFVTTGSAVTALYQIMAGGLFLGAIFMATDYQTSPINNKGKAFFALGCGILTFVIREYCAYPEGVSLSILVMNILAPMIEKWTAATPLGLGGPKNAK
;
A
#
# COMPACT_ATOMS: atom_id res chain seq x y z
N MET A 1 -8.28 -39.34 -34.70
CA MET A 1 -8.37 -38.29 -33.66
C MET A 1 -8.11 -36.94 -34.33
N ASN A 2 -9.17 -36.18 -34.67
CA ASN A 2 -9.04 -34.84 -35.22
C ASN A 2 -8.63 -33.90 -34.09
N LYS A 3 -7.35 -33.54 -34.00
CA LYS A 3 -6.93 -32.38 -33.20
C LYS A 3 -7.48 -31.13 -33.89
N ARG A 4 -8.57 -30.61 -33.38
CA ARG A 4 -9.01 -29.26 -33.73
C ARG A 4 -7.95 -28.29 -33.22
N PHE A 5 -7.30 -27.59 -34.13
CA PHE A 5 -6.46 -26.42 -33.75
C PHE A 5 -7.37 -25.32 -33.26
N GLU A 6 -7.43 -25.11 -31.96
CA GLU A 6 -8.07 -23.94 -31.38
C GLU A 6 -7.13 -22.75 -31.60
N THR A 7 -7.50 -21.85 -32.47
CA THR A 7 -6.81 -20.56 -32.61
C THR A 7 -7.22 -19.68 -31.44
N PRO A 8 -6.29 -19.32 -30.54
CA PRO A 8 -6.61 -18.40 -29.45
C PRO A 8 -7.02 -17.04 -30.01
N SER A 9 -7.91 -16.35 -29.31
CA SER A 9 -8.27 -14.96 -29.63
C SER A 9 -7.06 -14.05 -29.50
N SER A 10 -6.91 -13.07 -30.40
CA SER A 10 -5.85 -12.05 -30.28
C SER A 10 -6.02 -11.22 -28.98
N PRO A 11 -4.90 -10.74 -28.39
CA PRO A 11 -3.57 -10.64 -28.97
C PRO A 11 -2.73 -11.92 -28.78
N PHE A 12 -1.97 -12.29 -29.81
CA PHE A 12 -1.08 -13.48 -29.83
C PHE A 12 0.27 -13.24 -29.13
N THR A 13 0.52 -12.04 -28.61
CA THR A 13 1.75 -11.71 -27.88
C THR A 13 1.65 -12.20 -26.43
N HIS A 14 2.42 -13.23 -26.12
CA HIS A 14 2.57 -13.73 -24.75
C HIS A 14 3.74 -13.01 -24.06
N CYS A 15 3.46 -12.28 -23.00
CA CYS A 15 4.49 -11.80 -22.11
C CYS A 15 4.91 -12.94 -21.16
N GLY A 16 6.22 -13.16 -20.97
CA GLY A 16 6.73 -14.18 -20.05
C GLY A 16 6.51 -13.89 -18.56
N ALA A 17 5.86 -12.77 -18.24
CA ALA A 17 5.51 -12.39 -16.87
C ALA A 17 4.23 -13.11 -16.43
N SER A 18 4.35 -14.01 -15.44
CA SER A 18 3.20 -14.60 -14.76
C SER A 18 2.83 -13.80 -13.53
N THR A 19 1.56 -13.82 -13.13
CA THR A 19 1.07 -13.19 -11.90
C THR A 19 1.88 -13.63 -10.69
N GLN A 20 2.18 -14.92 -10.59
CA GLN A 20 2.98 -15.49 -9.51
C GLN A 20 4.38 -14.85 -9.42
N ARG A 21 5.06 -14.62 -10.57
CA ARG A 21 6.38 -13.97 -10.58
C ARG A 21 6.30 -12.53 -10.11
N ILE A 22 5.29 -11.79 -10.53
CA ILE A 22 5.09 -10.40 -10.10
C ILE A 22 4.84 -10.35 -8.59
N MET A 23 3.97 -11.22 -8.05
CA MET A 23 3.71 -11.28 -6.61
C MET A 23 4.95 -11.70 -5.82
N LEU A 24 5.76 -12.62 -6.36
CA LEU A 24 7.03 -13.01 -5.76
C LEU A 24 8.03 -11.84 -5.75
N ASP A 25 8.13 -11.07 -6.84
CA ASP A 25 8.97 -9.87 -6.89
C ASP A 25 8.54 -8.84 -5.83
N VAL A 26 7.23 -8.66 -5.58
CA VAL A 26 6.72 -7.79 -4.51
C VAL A 26 7.10 -8.31 -3.12
N ILE A 27 6.98 -9.63 -2.88
CA ILE A 27 7.41 -10.24 -1.61
C ILE A 27 8.91 -10.01 -1.39
N LEU A 28 9.74 -10.25 -2.42
CA LEU A 28 11.20 -10.02 -2.35
C LEU A 28 11.53 -8.54 -2.07
N ALA A 29 10.78 -7.62 -2.66
CA ALA A 29 10.95 -6.18 -2.42
C ALA A 29 10.55 -5.75 -1.01
N LEU A 30 9.63 -6.48 -0.35
CA LEU A 30 9.22 -6.23 1.04
C LEU A 30 10.15 -6.88 2.07
N LEU A 31 11.02 -7.84 1.67
CA LEU A 31 11.95 -8.49 2.59
C LEU A 31 12.87 -7.52 3.34
N PRO A 32 13.52 -6.52 2.70
CA PRO A 32 14.34 -5.55 3.41
C PRO A 32 13.56 -4.83 4.53
N ALA A 33 12.31 -4.42 4.25
CA ALA A 33 11.45 -3.78 5.24
C ALA A 33 11.07 -4.73 6.38
N THR A 34 10.80 -5.99 6.06
CA THR A 34 10.50 -7.03 7.06
C THR A 34 11.70 -7.33 7.96
N VAL A 35 12.91 -7.41 7.38
CA VAL A 35 14.15 -7.62 8.15
C VAL A 35 14.43 -6.40 9.04
N ALA A 36 14.31 -5.18 8.50
CA ALA A 36 14.48 -3.95 9.28
C ALA A 36 13.48 -3.89 10.45
N ALA A 37 12.22 -4.27 10.23
CA ALA A 37 11.22 -4.36 11.27
C ALA A 37 11.61 -5.32 12.42
N ILE A 38 12.16 -6.50 12.08
CA ILE A 38 12.62 -7.47 13.07
C ILE A 38 13.83 -6.94 13.85
N VAL A 39 14.73 -6.22 13.18
CA VAL A 39 15.90 -5.63 13.84
C VAL A 39 15.48 -4.52 14.82
N ILE A 40 14.56 -3.64 14.40
CA ILE A 40 14.12 -2.46 15.17
C ILE A 40 13.19 -2.87 16.33
N PHE A 41 12.14 -3.63 16.06
CA PHE A 41 11.10 -4.00 17.05
C PHE A 41 11.33 -5.38 17.69
N GLY A 42 12.25 -6.16 17.13
CA GLY A 42 12.54 -7.51 17.57
C GLY A 42 11.51 -8.54 17.18
N THR A 43 11.50 -9.65 17.92
CA THR A 43 10.61 -10.80 17.66
C THR A 43 9.12 -10.44 17.77
N LYS A 44 8.77 -9.36 18.48
CA LYS A 44 7.39 -8.87 18.57
C LYS A 44 6.82 -8.43 17.21
N ALA A 45 7.68 -7.97 16.29
CA ALA A 45 7.27 -7.62 14.92
C ALA A 45 6.77 -8.83 14.10
N LEU A 46 7.25 -10.03 14.42
CA LEU A 46 6.81 -11.25 13.72
C LEU A 46 5.35 -11.60 14.01
N VAL A 47 4.82 -11.19 15.16
CA VAL A 47 3.44 -11.54 15.56
C VAL A 47 2.41 -10.99 14.57
N PRO A 48 2.31 -9.67 14.30
CA PRO A 48 1.36 -9.16 13.33
C PRO A 48 1.65 -9.64 11.90
N ILE A 49 2.93 -9.76 11.50
CA ILE A 49 3.28 -10.21 10.15
C ILE A 49 2.82 -11.65 9.91
N LEU A 50 3.23 -12.59 10.77
CA LEU A 50 2.91 -14.00 10.59
C LEU A 50 1.41 -14.26 10.77
N SER A 51 0.77 -13.66 11.78
CA SER A 51 -0.66 -13.83 12.00
C SER A 51 -1.49 -13.34 10.81
N CYS A 52 -1.15 -12.19 10.22
CA CYS A 52 -1.83 -11.68 9.04
C CYS A 52 -1.60 -12.56 7.80
N VAL A 53 -0.36 -13.00 7.55
CA VAL A 53 -0.06 -13.87 6.40
C VAL A 53 -0.77 -15.22 6.51
N ILE A 54 -0.67 -15.88 7.66
CA ILE A 54 -1.31 -17.18 7.89
C ILE A 54 -2.83 -17.04 7.77
N ALA A 55 -3.43 -16.04 8.44
CA ALA A 55 -4.86 -15.81 8.38
C ALA A 55 -5.35 -15.49 6.96
N ALA A 56 -4.59 -14.71 6.18
CA ALA A 56 -4.93 -14.40 4.79
C ALA A 56 -4.93 -15.64 3.90
N VAL A 57 -3.90 -16.48 3.98
CA VAL A 57 -3.79 -17.72 3.19
C VAL A 57 -4.87 -18.72 3.60
N VAL A 58 -5.09 -18.91 4.90
CA VAL A 58 -6.13 -19.83 5.41
C VAL A 58 -7.52 -19.35 4.99
N SER A 59 -7.79 -18.05 5.07
CA SER A 59 -9.09 -17.47 4.67
C SER A 59 -9.36 -17.68 3.17
N GLU A 60 -8.37 -17.50 2.31
CA GLU A 60 -8.50 -17.75 0.87
C GLU A 60 -8.74 -19.23 0.59
N PHE A 61 -7.98 -20.11 1.26
CA PHE A 61 -8.16 -21.56 1.15
C PHE A 61 -9.59 -21.97 1.52
N LEU A 62 -10.04 -21.58 2.71
CA LEU A 62 -11.36 -21.94 3.21
C LEU A 62 -12.48 -21.40 2.33
N PHE A 63 -12.38 -20.14 1.89
CA PHE A 63 -13.36 -19.55 0.99
C PHE A 63 -13.46 -20.34 -0.33
N ASN A 64 -12.35 -20.68 -0.96
CA ASN A 64 -12.34 -21.44 -2.20
C ASN A 64 -12.91 -22.87 -2.02
N VAL A 65 -12.63 -23.52 -0.89
CA VAL A 65 -13.21 -24.84 -0.56
C VAL A 65 -14.72 -24.73 -0.37
N ILE A 66 -15.20 -23.77 0.44
CA ILE A 66 -16.64 -23.59 0.72
C ILE A 66 -17.42 -23.23 -0.55
N THR A 67 -16.85 -22.39 -1.40
CA THR A 67 -17.50 -21.95 -2.65
C THR A 67 -17.22 -22.87 -3.84
N HIS A 68 -16.56 -23.99 -3.64
CA HIS A 68 -16.18 -24.97 -4.69
C HIS A 68 -15.43 -24.32 -5.87
N ARG A 69 -14.64 -23.25 -5.63
CA ARG A 69 -13.81 -22.60 -6.64
C ARG A 69 -12.45 -23.28 -6.77
N LYS A 70 -11.79 -23.07 -7.91
CA LYS A 70 -10.39 -23.50 -8.08
C LYS A 70 -9.49 -22.80 -7.08
N GLN A 71 -8.54 -23.52 -6.50
CA GLN A 71 -7.58 -22.93 -5.56
C GLN A 71 -6.68 -21.91 -6.24
N SER A 72 -6.60 -20.72 -5.68
CA SER A 72 -5.81 -19.58 -6.16
C SER A 72 -4.56 -19.29 -5.32
N ILE A 73 -4.31 -20.05 -4.26
CA ILE A 73 -3.20 -19.82 -3.32
C ILE A 73 -1.83 -19.75 -4.03
N GLY A 74 -1.68 -20.50 -5.14
CA GLY A 74 -0.44 -20.53 -5.93
C GLY A 74 -0.07 -19.21 -6.59
N ASP A 75 -0.97 -18.23 -6.66
CA ASP A 75 -0.69 -16.89 -7.19
C ASP A 75 0.06 -15.97 -6.20
N LEU A 76 0.21 -16.37 -4.93
CA LEU A 76 0.87 -15.66 -3.84
C LEU A 76 0.22 -14.32 -3.44
N SER A 77 -0.92 -13.96 -4.00
CA SER A 77 -1.57 -12.67 -3.74
C SER A 77 -2.10 -12.54 -2.30
N ALA A 78 -2.56 -13.66 -1.68
CA ALA A 78 -2.94 -13.65 -0.26
C ALA A 78 -1.74 -13.42 0.65
N VAL A 79 -0.57 -13.96 0.30
CA VAL A 79 0.68 -13.74 1.03
C VAL A 79 1.06 -12.27 0.98
N VAL A 80 1.02 -11.64 -0.22
CA VAL A 80 1.29 -10.22 -0.39
C VAL A 80 0.32 -9.37 0.42
N THR A 81 -1.00 -9.66 0.36
CA THR A 81 -2.02 -8.93 1.11
C THR A 81 -1.79 -9.04 2.62
N GLY A 82 -1.55 -10.25 3.13
CA GLY A 82 -1.27 -10.48 4.55
C GLY A 82 0.03 -9.81 5.01
N LEU A 83 1.09 -9.85 4.18
CA LEU A 83 2.36 -9.20 4.47
C LEU A 83 2.23 -7.67 4.53
N LEU A 84 1.57 -7.07 3.54
CA LEU A 84 1.30 -5.63 3.51
C LEU A 84 0.44 -5.19 4.70
N LEU A 85 -0.59 -5.95 5.05
CA LEU A 85 -1.42 -5.65 6.21
C LEU A 85 -0.61 -5.76 7.50
N GLY A 86 0.15 -6.85 7.71
CA GLY A 86 0.97 -7.05 8.89
C GLY A 86 2.05 -5.99 9.08
N LEU A 87 2.67 -5.51 7.97
CA LEU A 87 3.63 -4.41 8.00
C LEU A 87 2.98 -3.05 8.32
N ASN A 88 1.70 -2.89 8.03
CA ASN A 88 0.94 -1.69 8.37
C ASN A 88 0.38 -1.67 9.80
N LEU A 89 0.46 -2.76 10.53
CA LEU A 89 0.00 -2.83 11.90
C LEU A 89 1.12 -2.55 12.90
N SER A 90 0.74 -2.16 14.11
CA SER A 90 1.64 -2.02 15.25
C SER A 90 1.89 -3.37 15.93
N THR A 91 3.02 -3.51 16.63
CA THR A 91 3.30 -4.70 17.46
C THR A 91 2.35 -4.85 18.65
N ASN A 92 1.62 -3.79 19.00
CA ASN A 92 0.68 -3.77 20.14
C ASN A 92 -0.70 -4.33 19.76
N VAL A 93 -0.96 -4.52 18.47
CA VAL A 93 -2.25 -5.03 17.99
C VAL A 93 -2.40 -6.51 18.36
N PRO A 94 -3.48 -6.91 19.05
CA PRO A 94 -3.70 -8.30 19.46
C PRO A 94 -3.94 -9.19 18.22
N ILE A 95 -3.56 -10.47 18.34
CA ILE A 95 -3.60 -11.44 17.23
C ILE A 95 -5.00 -11.56 16.62
N TRP A 96 -6.07 -11.51 17.44
CA TRP A 96 -7.43 -11.64 16.93
C TRP A 96 -7.85 -10.50 16.00
N GLN A 97 -7.35 -9.27 16.22
CA GLN A 97 -7.58 -8.14 15.31
C GLN A 97 -6.82 -8.32 13.99
N CYS A 98 -5.58 -8.84 14.06
CA CYS A 98 -4.80 -9.19 12.87
C CYS A 98 -5.53 -10.24 12.01
N VAL A 99 -6.07 -11.27 12.65
CA VAL A 99 -6.86 -12.32 11.99
C VAL A 99 -8.13 -11.73 11.38
N LEU A 100 -8.89 -10.94 12.17
CA LEU A 100 -10.11 -10.29 11.70
C LEU A 100 -9.88 -9.41 10.47
N GLY A 101 -8.83 -8.57 10.51
CA GLY A 101 -8.45 -7.72 9.37
C GLY A 101 -8.06 -8.53 8.13
N SER A 102 -7.32 -9.62 8.31
CA SER A 102 -6.93 -10.50 7.20
C SER A 102 -8.11 -11.23 6.59
N VAL A 103 -9.03 -11.74 7.41
CA VAL A 103 -10.29 -12.34 6.94
C VAL A 103 -11.09 -11.32 6.16
N PHE A 104 -11.23 -10.10 6.69
CA PHE A 104 -11.94 -9.01 6.02
C PHE A 104 -11.29 -8.68 4.66
N ALA A 105 -9.96 -8.51 4.60
CA ALA A 105 -9.24 -8.24 3.36
C ALA A 105 -9.48 -9.29 2.28
N ILE A 106 -9.37 -10.57 2.66
CA ILE A 106 -9.43 -11.66 1.69
C ILE A 106 -10.86 -12.02 1.33
N VAL A 107 -11.74 -12.21 2.32
CA VAL A 107 -13.12 -12.65 2.04
C VAL A 107 -13.93 -11.52 1.43
N PHE A 108 -14.02 -10.38 2.13
CA PHE A 108 -14.93 -9.31 1.73
C PHE A 108 -14.39 -8.45 0.58
N VAL A 109 -13.11 -8.15 0.53
CA VAL A 109 -12.57 -7.22 -0.48
C VAL A 109 -12.08 -7.95 -1.72
N LYS A 110 -11.52 -9.18 -1.59
CA LYS A 110 -10.96 -9.93 -2.71
C LYS A 110 -11.90 -11.01 -3.23
N CYS A 111 -12.26 -11.98 -2.40
CA CYS A 111 -12.93 -13.21 -2.86
C CYS A 111 -14.39 -13.02 -3.26
N LEU A 112 -15.17 -12.21 -2.52
CA LEU A 112 -16.58 -11.93 -2.85
C LEU A 112 -16.73 -11.21 -4.18
N PHE A 113 -15.78 -10.36 -4.57
CA PHE A 113 -15.80 -9.63 -5.85
C PHE A 113 -15.30 -10.46 -7.04
N GLY A 114 -14.82 -11.68 -6.83
CA GLY A 114 -14.40 -12.58 -7.92
C GLY A 114 -12.94 -13.01 -7.86
N GLY A 115 -12.18 -12.59 -6.86
CA GLY A 115 -10.76 -12.91 -6.68
C GLY A 115 -9.82 -11.88 -7.28
N LEU A 116 -8.59 -12.30 -7.57
CA LEU A 116 -7.56 -11.42 -8.09
C LEU A 116 -7.99 -10.76 -9.40
N GLY A 117 -7.88 -9.43 -9.48
CA GLY A 117 -8.24 -8.65 -10.67
C GLY A 117 -9.64 -8.05 -10.67
N HIS A 118 -10.50 -8.41 -9.72
CA HIS A 118 -11.86 -7.90 -9.60
C HIS A 118 -12.09 -7.02 -8.37
N ASN A 119 -11.03 -6.73 -7.61
CA ASN A 119 -11.12 -5.91 -6.41
C ASN A 119 -11.44 -4.46 -6.75
N PHE A 120 -12.41 -3.87 -6.03
CA PHE A 120 -12.73 -2.44 -6.16
C PHE A 120 -11.69 -1.52 -5.49
N ALA A 121 -10.95 -2.04 -4.52
CA ALA A 121 -9.90 -1.34 -3.80
C ALA A 121 -8.80 -2.32 -3.35
N ASN A 122 -7.65 -1.81 -2.93
CA ASN A 122 -6.57 -2.62 -2.40
C ASN A 122 -7.01 -3.32 -1.09
N PRO A 123 -6.95 -4.68 -1.02
CA PRO A 123 -7.47 -5.42 0.13
C PRO A 123 -6.75 -5.09 1.44
N ALA A 124 -5.43 -4.92 1.40
CA ALA A 124 -4.65 -4.61 2.61
C ALA A 124 -4.98 -3.22 3.16
N ILE A 125 -5.14 -2.22 2.28
CA ILE A 125 -5.53 -0.86 2.65
C ILE A 125 -6.95 -0.84 3.23
N THR A 126 -7.88 -1.49 2.56
CA THR A 126 -9.28 -1.52 2.99
C THR A 126 -9.41 -2.17 4.38
N ALA A 127 -8.68 -3.26 4.62
CA ALA A 127 -8.64 -3.91 5.93
C ALA A 127 -7.97 -3.03 6.99
N ARG A 128 -6.89 -2.32 6.64
CA ARG A 128 -6.28 -1.36 7.58
C ARG A 128 -7.24 -0.26 7.97
N VAL A 129 -7.94 0.34 7.01
CA VAL A 129 -8.95 1.39 7.30
C VAL A 129 -10.09 0.82 8.14
N PHE A 130 -10.58 -0.38 7.83
CA PHE A 130 -11.58 -1.07 8.64
C PHE A 130 -11.11 -1.24 10.10
N LEU A 131 -9.89 -1.74 10.31
CA LEU A 131 -9.33 -1.92 11.64
C LEU A 131 -9.11 -0.58 12.36
N LEU A 132 -8.62 0.44 11.66
CA LEU A 132 -8.35 1.78 12.21
C LEU A 132 -9.63 2.44 12.74
N VAL A 133 -10.73 2.31 12.00
CA VAL A 133 -12.03 2.88 12.39
C VAL A 133 -12.70 2.07 13.51
N SER A 134 -12.48 0.75 13.52
CA SER A 134 -13.12 -0.16 14.47
C SER A 134 -12.40 -0.24 15.82
N PHE A 135 -11.08 -0.06 15.84
CA PHE A 135 -10.25 -0.33 17.02
C PHE A 135 -9.19 0.79 17.21
N ALA A 136 -9.30 1.50 18.33
CA ALA A 136 -8.38 2.59 18.66
C ALA A 136 -6.91 2.13 18.82
N GLU A 137 -6.69 0.87 19.23
CA GLU A 137 -5.36 0.27 19.43
C GLU A 137 -4.53 0.21 18.14
N VAL A 138 -5.22 0.14 16.99
CA VAL A 138 -4.57 0.08 15.67
C VAL A 138 -3.94 1.41 15.25
N ALA A 139 -4.46 2.52 15.77
CA ALA A 139 -3.92 3.86 15.52
C ALA A 139 -2.58 4.11 16.24
N GLY A 140 -2.31 3.38 17.33
CA GLY A 140 -1.09 3.54 18.11
C GLY A 140 0.17 3.01 17.41
N GLY A 141 1.29 3.70 17.57
CA GLY A 141 2.61 3.27 17.09
C GLY A 141 3.27 2.25 18.01
N ALA A 142 4.06 1.35 17.44
CA ALA A 142 4.99 0.50 18.19
C ALA A 142 6.27 1.27 18.52
N MET A 143 6.89 0.98 19.67
CA MET A 143 8.19 1.55 20.06
C MET A 143 9.34 0.61 19.72
N PRO A 144 10.49 1.15 19.27
CA PRO A 144 11.71 0.39 19.07
C PRO A 144 12.21 -0.27 20.37
N LYS A 145 12.99 -1.34 20.24
CA LYS A 145 13.64 -1.98 21.39
C LYS A 145 14.55 -1.02 22.15
N GLY A 146 14.48 -1.03 23.49
CA GLY A 146 15.39 -0.29 24.36
C GLY A 146 15.02 1.17 24.59
N VAL A 147 13.85 1.61 24.13
CA VAL A 147 13.31 2.94 24.43
C VAL A 147 12.21 2.78 25.48
N ASP A 148 12.55 3.06 26.74
CA ASP A 148 11.62 3.07 27.87
C ASP A 148 10.81 4.39 27.90
N LEU A 149 10.01 4.66 26.87
CA LEU A 149 9.09 5.79 26.85
C LEU A 149 7.67 5.33 27.20
N VAL A 150 7.15 5.89 28.28
CA VAL A 150 5.81 5.60 28.83
C VAL A 150 4.68 6.17 27.95
N THR A 151 4.99 7.08 27.05
CA THR A 151 4.04 7.70 26.10
C THR A 151 4.56 7.59 24.68
N SER A 152 3.91 6.78 23.89
CA SER A 152 4.33 6.46 22.52
C SER A 152 3.59 7.30 21.48
N ALA A 153 3.67 8.63 21.58
CA ALA A 153 3.20 9.47 20.48
C ALA A 153 4.05 9.19 19.24
N THR A 154 3.42 8.86 18.13
CA THR A 154 4.12 8.71 16.86
C THR A 154 4.67 10.08 16.42
N PRO A 155 5.78 10.14 15.64
CA PRO A 155 6.27 11.42 15.14
C PRO A 155 5.20 12.25 14.43
N LEU A 156 4.21 11.59 13.84
CA LEU A 156 3.09 12.25 13.19
C LEU A 156 2.13 12.90 14.19
N GLU A 157 1.86 12.25 15.32
CA GLU A 157 1.05 12.81 16.40
C GLU A 157 1.77 13.99 17.09
N VAL A 158 3.10 13.87 17.25
CA VAL A 158 3.93 14.97 17.77
C VAL A 158 3.87 16.18 16.83
N LEU A 159 3.99 15.97 15.53
CA LEU A 159 3.88 17.03 14.52
C LEU A 159 2.48 17.68 14.50
N ALA A 160 1.42 16.87 14.60
CA ALA A 160 0.04 17.35 14.60
C ALA A 160 -0.28 18.21 15.84
N ASN A 161 0.33 17.88 16.99
CA ASN A 161 0.12 18.59 18.25
C ASN A 161 1.13 19.74 18.48
N GLY A 162 2.00 20.07 17.53
CA GLY A 162 3.01 21.11 17.64
C GLY A 162 4.03 20.85 18.74
N GLY A 163 4.24 19.59 19.12
CA GLY A 163 5.09 19.17 20.24
C GLY A 163 6.59 19.25 19.92
N GLU A 164 7.37 19.48 20.97
CA GLU A 164 8.84 19.38 20.93
C GLU A 164 9.27 17.92 21.16
N GLY A 165 10.43 17.53 20.61
CA GLY A 165 10.99 16.19 20.85
C GLY A 165 10.92 15.24 19.65
N LEU A 166 10.92 15.77 18.43
CA LEU A 166 11.05 14.95 17.23
C LEU A 166 12.41 14.24 17.18
N PRO A 167 12.47 12.97 16.77
CA PRO A 167 13.73 12.27 16.51
C PRO A 167 14.56 13.02 15.47
N SER A 168 15.88 12.80 15.44
CA SER A 168 16.72 13.37 14.40
C SER A 168 16.28 12.90 13.01
N LEU A 169 16.55 13.68 11.95
CA LEU A 169 16.24 13.26 10.57
C LEU A 169 16.93 11.94 10.20
N LEU A 170 18.11 11.67 10.75
CA LEU A 170 18.82 10.41 10.56
C LEU A 170 18.08 9.24 11.22
N ASP A 171 17.59 9.42 12.45
CA ASP A 171 16.81 8.41 13.14
C ASP A 171 15.48 8.13 12.43
N MET A 172 14.85 9.18 11.90
CA MET A 172 13.66 9.05 11.06
C MET A 172 13.93 8.24 9.79
N PHE A 173 15.10 8.42 9.18
CA PHE A 173 15.50 7.72 7.95
C PHE A 173 15.90 6.26 8.22
N LEU A 174 16.63 6.02 9.32
CA LEU A 174 17.06 4.68 9.76
C LEU A 174 15.92 3.87 10.36
N GLY A 175 14.87 4.56 10.88
CA GLY A 175 13.69 3.91 11.43
C GLY A 175 13.71 3.74 12.95
N VAL A 176 14.62 4.41 13.67
CA VAL A 176 14.66 4.38 15.15
C VAL A 176 13.59 5.34 15.69
N ARG A 177 12.33 5.00 15.47
CA ARG A 177 11.16 5.80 15.84
C ARG A 177 9.93 4.94 16.09
N GLY A 178 8.95 5.48 16.78
CA GLY A 178 7.63 4.84 16.91
C GLY A 178 6.84 4.87 15.59
N GLY A 179 6.08 3.82 15.32
CA GLY A 179 5.25 3.72 14.12
C GLY A 179 4.72 2.30 13.89
N ALA A 180 4.10 2.05 12.73
CA ALA A 180 3.75 0.71 12.32
C ALA A 180 5.02 -0.09 11.93
N VAL A 181 4.92 -1.40 12.01
CA VAL A 181 6.07 -2.33 11.91
C VAL A 181 6.90 -2.13 10.64
N GLY A 182 6.26 -1.91 9.50
CA GLY A 182 6.94 -1.84 8.19
C GLY A 182 7.16 -0.44 7.64
N GLU A 183 6.75 0.62 8.35
CA GLU A 183 6.82 1.99 7.82
C GLU A 183 8.01 2.80 8.37
N THR A 184 8.67 2.31 9.41
CA THR A 184 9.66 3.08 10.15
C THR A 184 10.96 3.26 9.38
N CYS A 185 11.49 2.22 8.74
CA CYS A 185 12.77 2.25 8.03
C CYS A 185 12.60 2.67 6.57
N VAL A 186 12.82 3.96 6.28
CA VAL A 186 12.70 4.52 4.92
C VAL A 186 13.73 3.91 3.96
N ILE A 187 14.96 3.65 4.42
CA ILE A 187 16.02 3.03 3.59
C ILE A 187 15.58 1.67 3.06
N ALA A 188 15.02 0.83 3.93
CA ALA A 188 14.59 -0.51 3.54
C ALA A 188 13.48 -0.47 2.49
N LEU A 189 12.55 0.49 2.61
CA LEU A 189 11.49 0.73 1.62
C LEU A 189 12.05 1.24 0.29
N LEU A 190 13.06 2.12 0.32
CA LEU A 190 13.74 2.61 -0.89
C LEU A 190 14.53 1.52 -1.61
N ILE A 191 15.15 0.58 -0.88
CA ILE A 191 15.79 -0.61 -1.48
C ILE A 191 14.74 -1.46 -2.21
N GLY A 192 13.60 -1.72 -1.57
CA GLY A 192 12.47 -2.43 -2.19
C GLY A 192 11.94 -1.69 -3.43
N PHE A 193 11.81 -0.36 -3.35
CA PHE A 193 11.43 0.48 -4.48
C PHE A 193 12.40 0.35 -5.66
N ALA A 194 13.71 0.48 -5.41
CA ALA A 194 14.73 0.34 -6.43
C ALA A 194 14.65 -1.04 -7.11
N TYR A 195 14.48 -2.10 -6.34
CA TYR A 195 14.30 -3.46 -6.88
C TYR A 195 13.09 -3.54 -7.81
N LEU A 196 11.91 -3.05 -7.40
CA LEU A 196 10.69 -3.09 -8.23
C LEU A 196 10.80 -2.26 -9.50
N VAL A 197 11.50 -1.11 -9.46
CA VAL A 197 11.75 -0.27 -10.65
C VAL A 197 12.70 -0.97 -11.62
N ILE A 198 13.79 -1.57 -11.14
CA ILE A 198 14.75 -2.33 -11.96
C ILE A 198 14.05 -3.53 -12.61
N ARG A 199 13.22 -4.24 -11.87
CA ARG A 199 12.40 -5.35 -12.38
C ARG A 199 11.26 -4.89 -13.29
N ARG A 200 11.02 -3.57 -13.43
CA ARG A 200 9.94 -2.96 -14.22
C ARG A 200 8.53 -3.41 -13.78
N VAL A 201 8.39 -3.79 -12.51
CA VAL A 201 7.10 -4.15 -11.91
C VAL A 201 6.26 -2.89 -11.70
N ILE A 202 6.88 -1.79 -11.25
CA ILE A 202 6.21 -0.52 -11.00
C ILE A 202 6.81 0.62 -11.82
N ARG A 203 6.03 1.68 -12.01
CA ARG A 203 6.48 2.92 -12.64
C ARG A 203 7.02 3.87 -11.57
N TRP A 204 8.28 4.27 -11.68
CA TRP A 204 8.99 5.11 -10.71
C TRP A 204 8.30 6.45 -10.42
N TYR A 205 7.62 7.04 -11.43
CA TYR A 205 7.00 8.36 -11.30
C TYR A 205 5.75 8.35 -10.39
N VAL A 206 5.08 7.23 -10.19
CA VAL A 206 3.87 7.15 -9.36
C VAL A 206 4.18 7.44 -7.89
N PRO A 207 5.11 6.72 -7.23
CA PRO A 207 5.53 7.07 -5.88
C PRO A 207 6.18 8.46 -5.79
N ALA A 208 6.95 8.85 -6.82
CA ALA A 208 7.60 10.16 -6.84
C ALA A 208 6.58 11.31 -6.87
N ILE A 209 5.51 11.23 -7.66
CA ILE A 209 4.44 12.23 -7.67
C ILE A 209 3.70 12.23 -6.34
N PHE A 210 3.38 11.07 -5.78
CA PHE A 210 2.66 10.99 -4.52
C PHE A 210 3.45 11.63 -3.38
N VAL A 211 4.67 11.18 -3.13
CA VAL A 211 5.54 11.73 -2.07
C VAL A 211 5.89 13.19 -2.34
N GLY A 212 6.19 13.53 -3.61
CA GLY A 212 6.52 14.89 -4.02
C GLY A 212 5.37 15.87 -3.83
N SER A 213 4.13 15.48 -4.11
CA SER A 213 2.96 16.35 -3.89
C SER A 213 2.73 16.63 -2.41
N VAL A 214 2.89 15.63 -1.53
CA VAL A 214 2.82 15.83 -0.08
C VAL A 214 3.92 16.79 0.39
N PHE A 215 5.16 16.57 -0.08
CA PHE A 215 6.29 17.45 0.24
C PHE A 215 6.02 18.91 -0.15
N VAL A 216 5.62 19.13 -1.42
CA VAL A 216 5.35 20.49 -1.94
C VAL A 216 4.25 21.18 -1.16
N LEU A 217 3.16 20.48 -0.85
CA LEU A 217 2.05 21.05 -0.08
C LEU A 217 2.48 21.46 1.32
N TYR A 218 3.22 20.61 2.04
CA TYR A 218 3.75 20.97 3.35
C TYR A 218 4.81 22.06 3.28
N PHE A 219 5.65 22.08 2.26
CA PHE A 219 6.62 23.16 2.08
C PHE A 219 5.94 24.52 1.85
N VAL A 220 4.88 24.55 1.05
CA VAL A 220 4.13 25.79 0.78
C VAL A 220 3.37 26.29 2.02
N THR A 221 2.81 25.37 2.81
CA THR A 221 2.01 25.77 4.00
C THR A 221 2.87 26.14 5.19
N THR A 222 3.99 25.43 5.43
CA THR A 222 4.84 25.67 6.61
C THR A 222 6.03 26.62 6.34
N GLY A 223 6.38 26.84 5.07
CA GLY A 223 7.58 27.59 4.68
C GLY A 223 8.91 26.92 5.05
N SER A 224 8.87 25.71 5.64
CA SER A 224 10.04 25.00 6.14
C SER A 224 10.25 23.66 5.41
N ALA A 225 11.39 23.52 4.72
CA ALA A 225 11.77 22.27 4.08
C ALA A 225 12.01 21.14 5.09
N VAL A 226 12.48 21.49 6.28
CA VAL A 226 12.74 20.52 7.35
C VAL A 226 11.44 19.90 7.85
N THR A 227 10.42 20.72 8.11
CA THR A 227 9.09 20.23 8.51
C THR A 227 8.46 19.37 7.42
N ALA A 228 8.56 19.79 6.14
CA ALA A 228 8.08 18.99 5.02
C ALA A 228 8.80 17.63 4.92
N LEU A 229 10.13 17.57 5.18
CA LEU A 229 10.89 16.32 5.25
C LEU A 229 10.40 15.42 6.38
N TYR A 230 10.16 15.94 7.57
CA TYR A 230 9.57 15.19 8.67
C TYR A 230 8.22 14.60 8.29
N GLN A 231 7.35 15.39 7.64
CA GLN A 231 6.02 14.96 7.22
C GLN A 231 6.04 13.84 6.19
N ILE A 232 6.96 13.86 5.23
CA ILE A 232 7.07 12.75 4.24
C ILE A 232 7.69 11.49 4.85
N MET A 233 8.60 11.66 5.82
CA MET A 233 9.23 10.52 6.49
C MET A 233 8.33 9.94 7.59
N ALA A 234 7.40 10.71 8.15
CA ALA A 234 6.48 10.27 9.19
C ALA A 234 5.32 9.46 8.61
N GLY A 235 4.90 8.43 9.36
CA GLY A 235 3.80 7.54 8.97
C GLY A 235 4.10 6.66 7.76
N GLY A 236 3.08 5.99 7.26
CA GLY A 236 3.16 4.98 6.20
C GLY A 236 3.25 5.52 4.77
N LEU A 237 3.68 6.78 4.55
CA LEU A 237 3.67 7.38 3.21
C LEU A 237 4.52 6.61 2.21
N PHE A 238 5.76 6.26 2.55
CA PHE A 238 6.63 5.49 1.65
C PHE A 238 6.10 4.09 1.38
N LEU A 239 5.64 3.37 2.41
CA LEU A 239 5.05 2.05 2.25
C LEU A 239 3.80 2.11 1.36
N GLY A 240 2.90 3.06 1.64
CA GLY A 240 1.69 3.28 0.86
C GLY A 240 1.96 3.69 -0.59
N ALA A 241 2.86 4.64 -0.81
CA ALA A 241 3.18 5.14 -2.15
C ALA A 241 3.89 4.09 -3.03
N ILE A 242 4.80 3.30 -2.46
CA ILE A 242 5.61 2.33 -3.22
C ILE A 242 4.86 1.03 -3.49
N PHE A 243 4.18 0.46 -2.48
CA PHE A 243 3.64 -0.89 -2.56
C PHE A 243 2.11 -0.95 -2.69
N MET A 244 1.40 0.09 -2.26
CA MET A 244 -0.06 0.07 -2.21
C MET A 244 -0.71 0.94 -3.29
N ALA A 245 -0.21 2.15 -3.52
CA ALA A 245 -0.71 3.04 -4.57
C ALA A 245 -0.28 2.59 -5.98
N THR A 246 0.76 1.76 -6.09
CA THR A 246 1.24 1.20 -7.35
C THR A 246 0.61 -0.14 -7.71
N ASP A 247 -0.37 -0.60 -6.93
CA ASP A 247 -1.12 -1.82 -7.23
C ASP A 247 -1.78 -1.68 -8.62
N TYR A 248 -1.42 -2.58 -9.53
CA TYR A 248 -1.88 -2.54 -10.92
C TYR A 248 -3.36 -2.86 -11.08
N GLN A 249 -4.01 -3.44 -10.06
CA GLN A 249 -5.41 -3.82 -10.11
C GLN A 249 -6.34 -2.65 -9.72
N THR A 250 -5.91 -1.83 -8.77
CA THR A 250 -6.72 -0.79 -8.16
C THR A 250 -6.32 0.62 -8.59
N SER A 251 -5.25 0.75 -9.38
CA SER A 251 -4.81 2.00 -9.99
C SER A 251 -5.20 2.07 -11.48
N PRO A 252 -5.38 3.27 -12.07
CA PRO A 252 -5.67 3.44 -13.49
C PRO A 252 -4.62 2.77 -14.39
N ILE A 253 -5.03 2.26 -15.56
CA ILE A 253 -4.13 1.58 -16.51
C ILE A 253 -3.23 2.62 -17.24
N ASN A 254 -3.81 3.77 -17.62
CA ASN A 254 -3.16 4.80 -18.41
C ASN A 254 -2.08 5.55 -17.61
N ASN A 255 -0.96 5.90 -18.26
CA ASN A 255 0.12 6.66 -17.60
C ASN A 255 -0.36 8.03 -17.08
N LYS A 256 -1.22 8.74 -17.84
CA LYS A 256 -1.84 9.99 -17.39
C LYS A 256 -2.74 9.77 -16.18
N GLY A 257 -3.57 8.72 -16.23
CA GLY A 257 -4.45 8.35 -15.11
C GLY A 257 -3.66 8.02 -13.83
N LYS A 258 -2.54 7.29 -13.94
CA LYS A 258 -1.65 7.00 -12.82
C LYS A 258 -1.08 8.27 -12.19
N ALA A 259 -0.68 9.25 -13.00
CA ALA A 259 -0.16 10.52 -12.51
C ALA A 259 -1.24 11.33 -11.75
N PHE A 260 -2.46 11.42 -12.31
CA PHE A 260 -3.59 12.06 -11.63
C PHE A 260 -3.98 11.33 -10.33
N PHE A 261 -3.99 10.00 -10.37
CA PHE A 261 -4.24 9.17 -9.19
C PHE A 261 -3.22 9.44 -8.09
N ALA A 262 -1.92 9.42 -8.42
CA ALA A 262 -0.85 9.69 -7.46
C ALA A 262 -0.91 11.11 -6.88
N LEU A 263 -1.20 12.11 -7.72
CA LEU A 263 -1.39 13.50 -7.29
C LEU A 263 -2.59 13.63 -6.35
N GLY A 264 -3.72 13.00 -6.71
CA GLY A 264 -4.92 12.97 -5.88
C GLY A 264 -4.67 12.31 -4.51
N CYS A 265 -3.93 11.18 -4.48
CA CYS A 265 -3.50 10.55 -3.23
C CYS A 265 -2.70 11.52 -2.36
N GLY A 266 -1.77 12.28 -2.95
CA GLY A 266 -0.95 13.23 -2.20
C GLY A 266 -1.73 14.40 -1.64
N ILE A 267 -2.62 15.00 -2.44
CA ILE A 267 -3.48 16.10 -1.99
C ILE A 267 -4.41 15.63 -0.86
N LEU A 268 -5.07 14.48 -1.03
CA LEU A 268 -5.95 13.92 -0.01
C LEU A 268 -5.18 13.56 1.27
N THR A 269 -3.96 13.01 1.15
CA THR A 269 -3.13 12.72 2.33
C THR A 269 -2.81 13.98 3.12
N PHE A 270 -2.43 15.05 2.42
CA PHE A 270 -2.19 16.36 3.05
C PHE A 270 -3.45 16.89 3.76
N VAL A 271 -4.60 16.90 3.06
CA VAL A 271 -5.87 17.38 3.61
C VAL A 271 -6.29 16.57 4.84
N ILE A 272 -6.19 15.23 4.78
CA ILE A 272 -6.58 14.38 5.89
C ILE A 272 -5.66 14.59 7.10
N ARG A 273 -4.34 14.72 6.89
CA ARG A 273 -3.38 14.96 7.97
C ARG A 273 -3.56 16.30 8.67
N GLU A 274 -3.93 17.34 7.91
CA GLU A 274 -4.02 18.71 8.42
C GLU A 274 -5.38 18.99 9.05
N TYR A 275 -6.47 18.45 8.48
CA TYR A 275 -7.83 18.85 8.85
C TYR A 275 -8.67 17.75 9.50
N CYS A 276 -8.22 16.49 9.46
CA CYS A 276 -8.98 15.37 10.02
C CYS A 276 -8.35 14.86 11.31
N ALA A 277 -9.15 14.11 12.09
CA ALA A 277 -8.73 13.48 13.34
C ALA A 277 -7.73 12.32 13.19
N TYR A 278 -7.52 11.84 11.95
CA TYR A 278 -6.64 10.69 11.68
C TYR A 278 -5.29 11.16 11.14
N PRO A 279 -4.22 11.12 11.95
CA PRO A 279 -2.92 11.66 11.54
C PRO A 279 -2.27 10.88 10.39
N GLU A 280 -2.56 9.60 10.20
CA GLU A 280 -1.91 8.81 9.14
C GLU A 280 -2.36 9.17 7.73
N GLY A 281 -3.63 9.42 7.48
CA GLY A 281 -4.20 9.90 6.21
C GLY A 281 -3.93 9.07 4.94
N VAL A 282 -2.80 8.37 4.84
CA VAL A 282 -2.33 7.68 3.63
C VAL A 282 -3.28 6.56 3.20
N SER A 283 -3.66 5.71 4.14
CA SER A 283 -4.55 4.56 3.85
C SER A 283 -5.93 5.03 3.39
N LEU A 284 -6.48 6.08 4.03
CA LEU A 284 -7.75 6.67 3.64
C LEU A 284 -7.67 7.33 2.26
N SER A 285 -6.60 8.07 1.97
CA SER A 285 -6.40 8.74 0.68
C SER A 285 -6.33 7.75 -0.47
N ILE A 286 -5.56 6.67 -0.32
CA ILE A 286 -5.44 5.63 -1.35
C ILE A 286 -6.78 4.90 -1.52
N LEU A 287 -7.51 4.60 -0.44
CA LEU A 287 -8.82 3.97 -0.52
C LEU A 287 -9.82 4.82 -1.31
N VAL A 288 -9.92 6.12 -1.01
CA VAL A 288 -10.81 7.04 -1.74
C VAL A 288 -10.40 7.11 -3.21
N MET A 289 -9.12 7.24 -3.49
CA MET A 289 -8.63 7.30 -4.88
C MET A 289 -8.82 5.97 -5.65
N ASN A 290 -8.75 4.82 -4.97
CA ASN A 290 -9.10 3.53 -5.59
C ASN A 290 -10.56 3.49 -6.05
N ILE A 291 -11.48 4.04 -5.25
CA ILE A 291 -12.90 4.16 -5.62
C ILE A 291 -13.08 5.10 -6.81
N LEU A 292 -12.28 6.16 -6.89
CA LEU A 292 -12.31 7.12 -7.99
C LEU A 292 -11.53 6.66 -9.25
N ALA A 293 -10.71 5.63 -9.14
CA ALA A 293 -9.86 5.15 -10.23
C ALA A 293 -10.63 4.87 -11.54
N PRO A 294 -11.83 4.24 -11.55
CA PRO A 294 -12.59 4.05 -12.78
C PRO A 294 -13.05 5.35 -13.45
N MET A 295 -13.33 6.40 -12.66
CA MET A 295 -13.68 7.72 -13.20
C MET A 295 -12.46 8.39 -13.83
N ILE A 296 -11.32 8.35 -13.15
CA ILE A 296 -10.05 8.88 -13.65
C ILE A 296 -9.66 8.18 -14.95
N GLU A 297 -9.87 6.87 -15.03
CA GLU A 297 -9.60 6.10 -16.24
C GLU A 297 -10.45 6.54 -17.42
N LYS A 298 -11.76 6.78 -17.23
CA LYS A 298 -12.65 7.33 -18.25
C LYS A 298 -12.20 8.71 -18.72
N TRP A 299 -11.77 9.60 -17.82
CA TRP A 299 -11.31 10.95 -18.18
C TRP A 299 -9.97 10.96 -18.90
N THR A 300 -9.12 9.96 -18.63
CA THR A 300 -7.78 9.85 -19.21
C THR A 300 -7.69 8.85 -20.35
N ALA A 301 -8.82 8.23 -20.72
CA ALA A 301 -8.86 7.25 -21.80
C ALA A 301 -8.38 7.87 -23.11
N ALA A 302 -7.48 7.18 -23.80
CA ALA A 302 -7.06 7.56 -25.15
C ALA A 302 -8.20 7.31 -26.14
N THR A 303 -8.39 8.23 -27.09
CA THR A 303 -9.33 8.01 -28.19
C THR A 303 -8.89 6.78 -28.99
N PRO A 304 -9.80 5.83 -29.27
CA PRO A 304 -9.46 4.65 -30.08
C PRO A 304 -8.95 5.05 -31.46
N LEU A 305 -7.98 4.31 -31.98
CA LEU A 305 -7.49 4.47 -33.34
C LEU A 305 -8.66 4.30 -34.33
N GLY A 306 -8.89 5.31 -35.16
CA GLY A 306 -9.97 5.33 -36.14
C GLY A 306 -11.21 6.18 -35.78
N LEU A 307 -11.39 6.58 -34.52
CA LEU A 307 -12.44 7.50 -34.08
C LEU A 307 -11.96 8.95 -33.93
N GLY A 308 -10.66 9.19 -34.05
CA GLY A 308 -10.02 10.50 -33.95
C GLY A 308 -9.80 11.14 -35.31
N GLY A 309 -10.85 11.45 -36.05
CA GLY A 309 -10.75 12.42 -37.14
C GLY A 309 -10.50 13.82 -36.55
N PRO A 310 -9.74 14.69 -37.23
CA PRO A 310 -9.52 16.05 -36.74
C PRO A 310 -10.90 16.75 -36.60
N LYS A 311 -11.19 17.27 -35.42
CA LYS A 311 -12.40 18.06 -35.12
C LYS A 311 -12.48 19.37 -35.95
N ASN A 312 -11.55 19.62 -36.90
CA ASN A 312 -11.46 20.78 -37.75
C ASN A 312 -11.33 20.39 -39.21
N ALA A 313 -12.26 19.59 -39.74
CA ALA A 313 -12.52 19.55 -41.15
C ALA A 313 -13.91 20.21 -41.35
N LYS A 314 -13.92 21.54 -41.33
CA LYS A 314 -14.91 22.38 -41.98
C LYS A 314 -14.16 23.28 -42.94
#